data_0303f4e112a78165c54a2f3a2d0d3c0b
#
_entry.id   0303f4e112a78165c54a2f3a2d0d3c0b
#
_cell.length_a   1.000
_cell.length_b   1.000
_cell.length_c   1.000
_cell.angle_alpha   90.00
_cell.angle_beta   90.00
_cell.angle_gamma   90.00
#
_symmetry.space_group_name_H-M   'P 1'
#
loop_
_entity.id
_entity.type
_entity.pdbx_description
1 polymer ?
#
loop_
_entity_poly.entity_id
_entity_poly.type
_entity_poly.pdbx_seq_one_letter_code
_entity_poly.pdbx_strand_id
1 'polypeptide(L)'
;MDMRPTAAAADLDAALEAHRAKLVRAHRVRNAGQLVAMVDAFGFCFAFTLRTGDAPIPAGFDHLSTSDEARKWGWMWGWKDSLAAEGRLYYGTLLRRKPTFVSLALLPTFYATFGRAGEADDHLEDVKAGRLSDIGRRVVEFLAQHGETQTKRMRAALGITSPEGKRRYDRAVDDVQRLMHVARVRAVGEGREDYNYTYDLFARRYAAAVRAAERVSSPDAAAALLQRALELAGGLTARQAEQLFDWEGDRVAR
;
A
#
# COMPACT_ATOMS: atom_id res chain seq x y z
N MET A 1 10.84 34.97 4.00
CA MET A 1 11.60 35.19 2.73
C MET A 1 11.00 34.26 1.71
N ASP A 2 10.09 34.76 0.92
CA ASP A 2 9.31 34.00 -0.06
C ASP A 2 10.20 33.76 -1.29
N MET A 3 10.83 32.58 -1.35
CA MET A 3 11.65 32.20 -2.51
C MET A 3 10.72 31.82 -3.65
N ARG A 4 10.50 32.69 -4.60
CA ARG A 4 9.84 32.34 -5.86
C ARG A 4 10.63 31.24 -6.56
N PRO A 5 9.96 30.18 -7.07
CA PRO A 5 10.63 29.13 -7.82
C PRO A 5 11.39 29.72 -9.01
N THR A 6 12.54 29.14 -9.34
CA THR A 6 13.27 29.52 -10.57
C THR A 6 12.46 29.13 -11.79
N ALA A 7 12.68 29.76 -12.94
CA ALA A 7 12.00 29.44 -14.20
C ALA A 7 12.10 27.92 -14.53
N ALA A 8 13.28 27.33 -14.35
CA ALA A 8 13.50 25.90 -14.58
C ALA A 8 12.67 24.99 -13.63
N ALA A 9 12.45 25.41 -12.38
CA ALA A 9 11.59 24.67 -11.45
C ALA A 9 10.11 24.75 -11.86
N ALA A 10 9.66 25.93 -12.33
CA ALA A 10 8.30 26.12 -12.84
C ALA A 10 8.04 25.29 -14.11
N ASP A 11 9.01 25.20 -15.02
CA ASP A 11 8.92 24.38 -16.24
C ASP A 11 8.85 22.88 -15.90
N LEU A 12 9.62 22.43 -14.90
CA LEU A 12 9.57 21.05 -14.43
C LEU A 12 8.20 20.72 -13.81
N ASP A 13 7.67 21.58 -12.95
CA ASP A 13 6.36 21.38 -12.33
C ASP A 13 5.26 21.31 -13.39
N ALA A 14 5.29 22.17 -14.41
CA ALA A 14 4.36 22.13 -15.53
C ALA A 14 4.46 20.81 -16.33
N ALA A 15 5.67 20.30 -16.55
CA ALA A 15 5.88 19.03 -17.23
C ALA A 15 5.33 17.85 -16.41
N LEU A 16 5.53 17.83 -15.09
CA LEU A 16 4.98 16.81 -14.21
C LEU A 16 3.45 16.87 -14.15
N GLU A 17 2.85 18.05 -14.12
CA GLU A 17 1.40 18.20 -14.18
C GLU A 17 0.83 17.70 -15.53
N ALA A 18 1.48 18.05 -16.64
CA ALA A 18 1.09 17.56 -17.96
C ALA A 18 1.16 16.04 -18.06
N HIS A 19 2.20 15.42 -17.47
CA HIS A 19 2.34 13.97 -17.37
C HIS A 19 1.18 13.34 -16.58
N ARG A 20 0.86 13.86 -15.39
CA ARG A 20 -0.28 13.40 -14.57
C ARG A 20 -1.60 13.53 -15.31
N ALA A 21 -1.85 14.67 -15.95
CA ALA A 21 -3.05 14.89 -16.74
C ALA A 21 -3.16 13.92 -17.92
N LYS A 22 -2.05 13.53 -18.55
CA LYS A 22 -2.00 12.50 -19.59
C LYS A 22 -2.42 11.14 -19.03
N LEU A 23 -1.90 10.73 -17.87
CA LEU A 23 -2.27 9.46 -17.21
C LEU A 23 -3.77 9.45 -16.86
N VAL A 24 -4.31 10.53 -16.29
CA VAL A 24 -5.74 10.62 -15.97
C VAL A 24 -6.61 10.51 -17.24
N ARG A 25 -6.23 11.16 -18.33
CA ARG A 25 -6.97 11.04 -19.61
C ARG A 25 -6.94 9.63 -20.18
N ALA A 26 -5.78 8.97 -20.11
CA ALA A 26 -5.59 7.63 -20.65
C ALA A 26 -6.32 6.53 -19.85
N HIS A 27 -6.48 6.74 -18.53
CA HIS A 27 -7.01 5.73 -17.60
C HIS A 27 -8.21 6.24 -16.81
N ARG A 28 -9.27 6.66 -17.51
CA ARG A 28 -10.53 7.08 -16.86
C ARG A 28 -11.28 5.86 -16.32
N VAL A 29 -11.75 5.97 -15.08
CA VAL A 29 -12.41 4.89 -14.34
C VAL A 29 -13.89 5.25 -14.09
N ARG A 30 -14.81 4.40 -14.55
CA ARG A 30 -16.26 4.52 -14.37
C ARG A 30 -16.90 3.28 -13.76
N ASN A 31 -16.14 2.20 -13.61
CA ASN A 31 -16.58 0.96 -12.98
C ASN A 31 -15.38 0.21 -12.36
N ALA A 32 -15.68 -0.79 -11.54
CA ALA A 32 -14.70 -1.58 -10.81
C ALA A 32 -13.70 -2.31 -11.74
N GLY A 33 -14.15 -2.81 -12.91
CA GLY A 33 -13.28 -3.47 -13.87
C GLY A 33 -12.23 -2.53 -14.45
N GLN A 34 -12.61 -1.26 -14.74
CA GLN A 34 -11.67 -0.25 -15.21
C GLN A 34 -10.68 0.18 -14.11
N LEU A 35 -11.09 0.17 -12.83
CA LEU A 35 -10.14 0.39 -11.73
C LEU A 35 -9.07 -0.70 -11.68
N VAL A 36 -9.48 -1.97 -11.80
CA VAL A 36 -8.53 -3.10 -11.87
C VAL A 36 -7.60 -2.95 -13.06
N ALA A 37 -8.12 -2.70 -14.25
CA ALA A 37 -7.31 -2.52 -15.46
C ALA A 37 -6.32 -1.35 -15.35
N MET A 38 -6.71 -0.27 -14.70
CA MET A 38 -5.81 0.86 -14.41
C MET A 38 -4.71 0.44 -13.42
N VAL A 39 -5.06 -0.25 -12.34
CA VAL A 39 -4.09 -0.74 -11.35
C VAL A 39 -3.13 -1.75 -12.00
N ASP A 40 -3.61 -2.61 -12.89
CA ASP A 40 -2.76 -3.55 -13.64
C ASP A 40 -1.80 -2.81 -14.56
N ALA A 41 -2.26 -1.76 -15.26
CA ALA A 41 -1.40 -0.94 -16.12
C ALA A 41 -0.36 -0.13 -15.32
N PHE A 42 -0.69 0.35 -14.13
CA PHE A 42 0.21 1.10 -13.26
C PHE A 42 1.13 0.21 -12.43
N GLY A 43 0.71 -1.02 -12.15
CA GLY A 43 1.35 -1.91 -11.18
C GLY A 43 0.99 -1.57 -9.74
N PHE A 44 1.00 -0.28 -9.38
CA PHE A 44 0.58 0.22 -8.07
C PHE A 44 0.20 1.71 -8.12
N CYS A 45 -0.62 2.14 -7.18
CA CYS A 45 -0.97 3.56 -6.98
C CYS A 45 -1.52 3.76 -5.56
N PHE A 46 -1.59 5.01 -5.11
CA PHE A 46 -2.38 5.32 -3.92
C PHE A 46 -3.87 5.06 -4.19
N ALA A 47 -4.62 4.62 -3.18
CA ALA A 47 -6.06 4.50 -3.33
C ALA A 47 -6.75 5.88 -3.37
N PHE A 48 -6.30 6.79 -2.51
CA PHE A 48 -6.88 8.12 -2.32
C PHE A 48 -5.88 9.21 -2.65
N THR A 49 -6.39 10.35 -3.10
CA THR A 49 -5.60 11.56 -3.33
C THR A 49 -4.86 11.97 -2.06
N LEU A 50 -3.58 12.19 -2.16
CA LEU A 50 -2.78 12.82 -1.12
C LEU A 50 -2.74 14.34 -1.32
N ARG A 51 -2.35 15.07 -0.28
CA ARG A 51 -2.17 16.53 -0.39
C ARG A 51 -1.17 16.87 -1.49
N THR A 52 -1.38 18.00 -2.15
CA THR A 52 -0.47 18.54 -3.18
C THR A 52 0.97 18.56 -2.63
N GLY A 53 1.91 18.03 -3.41
CA GLY A 53 3.32 17.89 -3.02
C GLY A 53 3.66 16.57 -2.27
N ASP A 54 2.67 15.88 -1.72
CA ASP A 54 2.90 14.64 -0.97
C ASP A 54 2.83 13.36 -1.83
N ALA A 55 2.24 13.43 -3.02
CA ALA A 55 1.99 12.29 -3.89
C ALA A 55 2.88 12.34 -5.14
N PRO A 56 4.03 11.64 -5.15
CA PRO A 56 4.86 11.57 -6.36
C PRO A 56 4.21 10.72 -7.46
N ILE A 57 3.35 9.76 -7.11
CA ILE A 57 2.67 8.83 -8.04
C ILE A 57 1.15 9.03 -8.03
N PRO A 58 0.41 8.57 -9.06
CA PRO A 58 -1.03 8.72 -9.16
C PRO A 58 -1.82 8.10 -8.00
N ALA A 59 -3.04 8.58 -7.80
CA ALA A 59 -4.01 7.98 -6.91
C ALA A 59 -5.25 7.51 -7.70
N GLY A 60 -5.75 6.32 -7.38
CA GLY A 60 -6.93 5.75 -8.06
C GLY A 60 -8.15 6.66 -8.00
N PHE A 61 -8.32 7.39 -6.90
CA PHE A 61 -9.42 8.34 -6.74
C PHE A 61 -9.43 9.46 -7.80
N ASP A 62 -8.26 9.93 -8.24
CA ASP A 62 -8.14 11.02 -9.22
C ASP A 62 -8.57 10.59 -10.62
N HIS A 63 -8.58 9.29 -10.89
CA HIS A 63 -8.99 8.70 -12.16
C HIS A 63 -10.51 8.43 -12.26
N LEU A 64 -11.26 8.57 -11.15
CA LEU A 64 -12.70 8.35 -11.15
C LEU A 64 -13.40 9.42 -11.97
N SER A 65 -14.06 8.99 -13.06
CA SER A 65 -14.64 9.88 -14.08
C SER A 65 -16.15 10.07 -13.85
N THR A 66 -16.50 10.88 -12.87
CA THR A 66 -17.85 11.39 -12.61
C THR A 66 -17.74 12.80 -12.03
N SER A 67 -18.74 13.65 -12.30
CA SER A 67 -18.87 14.98 -11.69
C SER A 67 -19.56 14.95 -10.33
N ASP A 68 -20.14 13.82 -9.95
CA ASP A 68 -20.84 13.62 -8.69
C ASP A 68 -19.83 13.13 -7.63
N GLU A 69 -19.44 14.01 -6.71
CA GLU A 69 -18.46 13.71 -5.64
C GLU A 69 -18.97 12.63 -4.68
N ALA A 70 -20.26 12.59 -4.35
CA ALA A 70 -20.82 11.56 -3.48
C ALA A 70 -20.71 10.18 -4.13
N ARG A 71 -21.00 10.09 -5.44
CA ARG A 71 -20.82 8.88 -6.24
C ARG A 71 -19.36 8.46 -6.31
N LYS A 72 -18.43 9.41 -6.49
CA LYS A 72 -16.99 9.18 -6.53
C LYS A 72 -16.51 8.51 -5.24
N TRP A 73 -16.91 9.06 -4.10
CA TRP A 73 -16.62 8.48 -2.79
C TRP A 73 -17.27 7.11 -2.59
N GLY A 74 -18.53 6.95 -3.00
CA GLY A 74 -19.24 5.67 -2.93
C GLY A 74 -18.55 4.57 -3.74
N TRP A 75 -18.12 4.88 -4.96
CA TRP A 75 -17.37 3.95 -5.81
C TRP A 75 -16.05 3.53 -5.14
N MET A 76 -15.21 4.50 -4.76
CA MET A 76 -13.92 4.18 -4.16
C MET A 76 -14.08 3.42 -2.85
N TRP A 77 -15.03 3.84 -2.02
CA TRP A 77 -15.28 3.21 -0.74
C TRP A 77 -15.74 1.75 -0.87
N GLY A 78 -16.63 1.46 -1.82
CA GLY A 78 -17.09 0.11 -2.10
C GLY A 78 -16.02 -0.75 -2.79
N TRP A 79 -15.41 -0.23 -3.87
CA TRP A 79 -14.50 -1.01 -4.69
C TRP A 79 -13.18 -1.37 -4.00
N LYS A 80 -12.64 -0.50 -3.13
CA LYS A 80 -11.40 -0.82 -2.40
C LYS A 80 -11.50 -2.11 -1.57
N ASP A 81 -12.69 -2.37 -1.05
CA ASP A 81 -12.93 -3.53 -0.20
C ASP A 81 -13.39 -4.75 -0.99
N SER A 82 -14.34 -4.57 -1.91
CA SER A 82 -14.87 -5.68 -2.71
C SER A 82 -13.79 -6.27 -3.62
N LEU A 83 -13.01 -5.45 -4.32
CA LEU A 83 -11.97 -5.92 -5.23
C LEU A 83 -10.83 -6.65 -4.51
N ALA A 84 -10.47 -6.21 -3.30
CA ALA A 84 -9.50 -6.91 -2.47
C ALA A 84 -10.04 -8.25 -1.94
N ALA A 85 -11.31 -8.26 -1.49
CA ALA A 85 -11.97 -9.49 -1.02
C ALA A 85 -12.10 -10.52 -2.15
N GLU A 86 -12.45 -10.08 -3.36
CA GLU A 86 -12.54 -10.89 -4.59
C GLU A 86 -11.17 -11.36 -5.11
N GLY A 87 -10.07 -10.87 -4.55
CA GLY A 87 -8.72 -11.22 -4.99
C GLY A 87 -8.39 -10.68 -6.38
N ARG A 88 -8.94 -9.52 -6.77
CA ARG A 88 -8.70 -8.88 -8.07
C ARG A 88 -7.55 -7.88 -8.02
N LEU A 89 -7.21 -7.36 -6.86
CA LEU A 89 -6.05 -6.54 -6.56
C LEU A 89 -5.67 -6.68 -5.09
N TYR A 90 -4.48 -6.24 -4.73
CA TYR A 90 -4.11 -6.04 -3.32
C TYR A 90 -4.54 -4.64 -2.87
N TYR A 91 -5.08 -4.54 -1.66
CA TYR A 91 -5.36 -3.29 -0.98
C TYR A 91 -4.88 -3.34 0.48
N GLY A 92 -4.03 -2.41 0.86
CA GLY A 92 -3.50 -2.35 2.22
C GLY A 92 -2.72 -1.06 2.49
N THR A 93 -2.21 -0.92 3.70
CA THR A 93 -1.30 0.16 4.09
C THR A 93 0.12 -0.23 3.68
N LEU A 94 0.65 0.36 2.59
CA LEU A 94 1.96 0.00 2.06
C LEU A 94 2.83 1.24 1.83
N LEU A 95 2.68 1.93 0.71
CA LEU A 95 3.49 3.09 0.35
C LEU A 95 3.22 4.26 1.30
N ARG A 96 4.28 4.85 1.88
CA ARG A 96 4.19 5.99 2.83
C ARG A 96 3.17 5.78 3.95
N ARG A 97 2.91 4.55 4.36
CA ARG A 97 1.86 4.20 5.34
C ARG A 97 0.47 4.67 4.90
N LYS A 98 0.21 4.73 3.59
CA LYS A 98 -1.08 5.14 3.03
C LYS A 98 -1.78 3.98 2.34
N PRO A 99 -3.11 4.03 2.25
CA PRO A 99 -3.88 3.06 1.47
C PRO A 99 -3.38 2.97 0.03
N THR A 100 -2.95 1.79 -0.37
CA THR A 100 -2.28 1.51 -1.64
C THR A 100 -3.00 0.37 -2.35
N PHE A 101 -3.20 0.50 -3.66
CA PHE A 101 -3.55 -0.60 -4.55
C PHE A 101 -2.27 -1.13 -5.21
N VAL A 102 -2.17 -2.47 -5.33
CA VAL A 102 -1.12 -3.13 -6.08
C VAL A 102 -1.75 -4.19 -6.98
N SER A 103 -1.31 -4.28 -8.24
CA SER A 103 -1.70 -5.36 -9.13
C SER A 103 -1.18 -6.69 -8.61
N LEU A 104 -1.94 -7.75 -8.80
CA LEU A 104 -1.50 -9.09 -8.36
C LEU A 104 -0.24 -9.55 -9.10
N ALA A 105 -0.05 -9.08 -10.33
CA ALA A 105 1.15 -9.39 -11.13
C ALA A 105 2.43 -8.78 -10.54
N LEU A 106 2.34 -7.59 -9.91
CA LEU A 106 3.50 -6.91 -9.31
C LEU A 106 3.68 -7.23 -7.81
N LEU A 107 2.70 -7.86 -7.18
CA LEU A 107 2.74 -8.19 -5.77
C LEU A 107 3.95 -9.05 -5.36
N PRO A 108 4.41 -10.04 -6.16
CA PRO A 108 5.65 -10.76 -5.91
C PRO A 108 6.87 -9.85 -5.81
N THR A 109 6.97 -8.84 -6.68
CA THR A 109 8.07 -7.89 -6.68
C THR A 109 8.10 -7.06 -5.39
N PHE A 110 6.94 -6.60 -4.91
CA PHE A 110 6.88 -5.95 -3.60
C PHE A 110 7.37 -6.87 -2.48
N TYR A 111 6.91 -8.13 -2.46
CA TYR A 111 7.32 -9.07 -1.42
C TYR A 111 8.82 -9.40 -1.49
N ALA A 112 9.38 -9.56 -2.68
CA ALA A 112 10.80 -9.87 -2.89
C ALA A 112 11.75 -8.78 -2.33
N THR A 113 11.29 -7.52 -2.20
CA THR A 113 12.13 -6.47 -1.59
C THR A 113 12.52 -6.75 -0.15
N PHE A 114 11.81 -7.63 0.55
CA PHE A 114 12.13 -8.02 1.93
C PHE A 114 13.15 -9.15 2.02
N GLY A 115 13.41 -9.87 0.90
CA GLY A 115 14.34 -11.01 0.88
C GLY A 115 13.91 -12.18 1.78
N ARG A 116 12.58 -12.36 1.94
CA ARG A 116 11.98 -13.41 2.80
C ARG A 116 11.36 -14.52 1.98
N ALA A 117 11.34 -15.73 2.53
CA ALA A 117 10.71 -16.91 1.93
C ALA A 117 9.25 -17.17 2.37
N GLY A 118 8.72 -16.38 3.32
CA GLY A 118 7.37 -16.56 3.88
C GLY A 118 7.33 -17.60 5.00
N GLU A 119 8.46 -17.79 5.67
CA GLU A 119 8.58 -18.69 6.82
C GLU A 119 7.80 -18.15 8.03
N ALA A 120 7.44 -19.05 8.93
CA ALA A 120 6.59 -18.74 10.07
C ALA A 120 7.23 -17.74 11.05
N ASP A 121 8.54 -17.63 11.07
CA ASP A 121 9.35 -16.82 11.97
C ASP A 121 10.01 -15.60 11.29
N ASP A 122 9.78 -15.38 10.00
CA ASP A 122 10.31 -14.21 9.25
C ASP A 122 10.12 -12.87 9.98
N HIS A 123 9.02 -12.73 10.74
CA HIS A 123 8.70 -11.52 11.49
C HIS A 123 9.67 -11.26 12.66
N LEU A 124 10.35 -12.29 13.17
CA LEU A 124 11.28 -12.16 14.29
C LEU A 124 12.52 -11.37 13.89
N GLU A 125 12.95 -11.45 12.63
CA GLU A 125 14.07 -10.64 12.12
C GLU A 125 13.71 -9.15 12.09
N ASP A 126 12.45 -8.80 11.77
CA ASP A 126 11.97 -7.42 11.83
C ASP A 126 11.86 -6.92 13.28
N VAL A 127 11.53 -7.79 14.24
CA VAL A 127 11.55 -7.47 15.67
C VAL A 127 12.99 -7.19 16.15
N LYS A 128 13.93 -8.08 15.84
CA LYS A 128 15.35 -7.91 16.19
C LYS A 128 15.94 -6.62 15.61
N ALA A 129 15.56 -6.29 14.38
CA ALA A 129 15.99 -5.06 13.70
C ALA A 129 15.24 -3.79 14.18
N GLY A 130 14.30 -3.90 15.12
CA GLY A 130 13.51 -2.76 15.60
C GLY A 130 12.48 -2.21 14.61
N ARG A 131 12.25 -2.89 13.49
CA ARG A 131 11.25 -2.50 12.48
C ARG A 131 9.83 -2.88 12.88
N LEU A 132 9.67 -3.90 13.72
CA LEU A 132 8.38 -4.39 14.22
C LEU A 132 8.32 -4.33 15.75
N SER A 133 7.25 -3.74 16.28
CA SER A 133 6.99 -3.67 17.73
C SER A 133 6.55 -5.02 18.31
N ASP A 134 6.61 -5.17 19.65
CA ASP A 134 6.07 -6.36 20.33
C ASP A 134 4.57 -6.58 20.03
N ILE A 135 3.77 -5.51 19.95
CA ILE A 135 2.37 -5.63 19.54
C ILE A 135 2.26 -6.18 18.11
N GLY A 136 3.10 -5.72 17.19
CA GLY A 136 3.14 -6.23 15.82
C GLY A 136 3.52 -7.72 15.78
N ARG A 137 4.53 -8.14 16.54
CA ARG A 137 4.90 -9.55 16.71
C ARG A 137 3.71 -10.38 17.16
N ARG A 138 3.04 -9.97 18.25
CA ARG A 138 1.86 -10.66 18.80
C ARG A 138 0.69 -10.72 17.81
N VAL A 139 0.51 -9.72 16.96
CA VAL A 139 -0.50 -9.73 15.87
C VAL A 139 -0.18 -10.82 14.85
N VAL A 140 1.06 -10.92 14.40
CA VAL A 140 1.49 -11.97 13.45
C VAL A 140 1.32 -13.36 14.05
N GLU A 141 1.83 -13.59 15.28
CA GLU A 141 1.72 -14.85 15.99
C GLU A 141 0.25 -15.27 16.24
N PHE A 142 -0.60 -14.29 16.59
CA PHE A 142 -2.03 -14.52 16.77
C PHE A 142 -2.69 -15.02 15.47
N LEU A 143 -2.42 -14.36 14.35
CA LEU A 143 -2.97 -14.76 13.04
C LEU A 143 -2.38 -16.08 12.55
N ALA A 144 -1.12 -16.39 12.90
CA ALA A 144 -0.53 -17.71 12.61
C ALA A 144 -1.32 -18.84 13.26
N GLN A 145 -1.72 -18.65 14.52
CA GLN A 145 -2.46 -19.66 15.32
C GLN A 145 -3.95 -19.74 15.00
N HIS A 146 -4.60 -18.57 14.73
CA HIS A 146 -6.07 -18.48 14.67
C HIS A 146 -6.64 -18.27 13.26
N GLY A 147 -5.78 -17.97 12.28
CA GLY A 147 -6.21 -17.66 10.91
C GLY A 147 -6.89 -16.30 10.78
N GLU A 148 -7.65 -16.13 9.69
CA GLU A 148 -8.37 -14.90 9.40
C GLU A 148 -9.18 -14.41 10.59
N THR A 149 -8.90 -13.18 11.06
CA THR A 149 -9.53 -12.63 12.24
C THR A 149 -9.84 -11.13 12.08
N GLN A 150 -11.00 -10.72 12.64
CA GLN A 150 -11.39 -9.31 12.70
C GLN A 150 -10.49 -8.52 13.66
N THR A 151 -10.13 -7.29 13.27
CA THR A 151 -9.28 -6.40 14.08
C THR A 151 -9.82 -6.19 15.49
N LYS A 152 -11.12 -5.95 15.67
CA LYS A 152 -11.73 -5.75 17.01
C LYS A 152 -11.57 -7.01 17.88
N ARG A 153 -11.81 -8.20 17.30
CA ARG A 153 -11.66 -9.48 18.00
C ARG A 153 -10.20 -9.75 18.36
N MET A 154 -9.29 -9.57 17.41
CA MET A 154 -7.86 -9.77 17.64
C MET A 154 -7.34 -8.83 18.73
N ARG A 155 -7.69 -7.53 18.69
CA ARG A 155 -7.31 -6.55 19.72
C ARG A 155 -7.80 -6.95 21.11
N ALA A 156 -9.05 -7.42 21.22
CA ALA A 156 -9.62 -7.89 22.49
C ALA A 156 -8.88 -9.12 23.01
N ALA A 157 -8.62 -10.11 22.16
CA ALA A 157 -7.88 -11.31 22.51
C ALA A 157 -6.44 -11.03 22.98
N LEU A 158 -5.81 -9.97 22.43
CA LEU A 158 -4.50 -9.48 22.87
C LEU A 158 -4.54 -8.67 24.18
N GLY A 159 -5.71 -8.48 24.80
CA GLY A 159 -5.87 -7.73 26.05
C GLY A 159 -5.69 -6.21 25.90
N ILE A 160 -5.83 -5.67 24.68
CA ILE A 160 -5.61 -4.25 24.39
C ILE A 160 -6.94 -3.49 24.49
N THR A 161 -7.22 -2.92 25.65
CA THR A 161 -8.50 -2.26 25.97
C THR A 161 -8.41 -0.75 26.09
N SER A 162 -7.25 -0.21 26.52
CA SER A 162 -7.10 1.23 26.74
C SER A 162 -7.06 2.03 25.41
N PRO A 163 -7.47 3.31 25.42
CA PRO A 163 -7.38 4.17 24.23
C PRO A 163 -5.95 4.34 23.72
N GLU A 164 -4.95 4.40 24.59
CA GLU A 164 -3.55 4.47 24.21
C GLU A 164 -3.09 3.14 23.60
N GLY A 165 -3.42 2.01 24.19
CA GLY A 165 -3.17 0.68 23.65
C GLY A 165 -3.79 0.51 22.28
N LYS A 166 -5.03 1.02 22.07
CA LYS A 166 -5.65 1.01 20.74
C LYS A 166 -4.82 1.77 19.71
N ARG A 167 -4.34 2.97 20.02
CA ARG A 167 -3.50 3.74 19.08
C ARG A 167 -2.20 3.01 18.75
N ARG A 168 -1.57 2.37 19.74
CA ARG A 168 -0.36 1.54 19.51
C ARG A 168 -0.66 0.31 18.65
N TYR A 169 -1.81 -0.34 18.90
CA TYR A 169 -2.28 -1.47 18.11
C TYR A 169 -2.57 -1.09 16.66
N ASP A 170 -3.30 0.01 16.43
CA ASP A 170 -3.62 0.49 15.09
C ASP A 170 -2.32 0.77 14.29
N ARG A 171 -1.31 1.39 14.93
CA ARG A 171 0.02 1.60 14.34
C ARG A 171 0.74 0.29 14.04
N ALA A 172 0.69 -0.67 14.97
CA ALA A 172 1.31 -1.98 14.77
C ALA A 172 0.66 -2.75 13.62
N VAL A 173 -0.68 -2.65 13.45
CA VAL A 173 -1.40 -3.24 12.31
C VAL A 173 -0.98 -2.58 10.99
N ASP A 174 -0.72 -1.28 10.97
CA ASP A 174 -0.16 -0.63 9.78
C ASP A 174 1.28 -1.11 9.50
N ASP A 175 2.12 -1.27 10.52
CA ASP A 175 3.49 -1.76 10.36
C ASP A 175 3.56 -3.19 9.82
N VAL A 176 2.73 -4.11 10.33
CA VAL A 176 2.71 -5.49 9.82
C VAL A 176 2.19 -5.59 8.39
N GLN A 177 1.28 -4.68 7.96
CA GLN A 177 0.87 -4.57 6.55
C GLN A 177 2.01 -4.03 5.68
N ARG A 178 2.64 -2.93 6.10
CA ARG A 178 3.76 -2.30 5.38
C ARG A 178 4.93 -3.27 5.19
N LEU A 179 5.22 -4.08 6.20
CA LEU A 179 6.24 -5.12 6.14
C LEU A 179 5.73 -6.41 5.45
N MET A 180 4.50 -6.44 4.95
CA MET A 180 3.89 -7.58 4.26
C MET A 180 3.91 -8.89 5.06
N HIS A 181 3.83 -8.81 6.40
CA HIS A 181 3.57 -9.98 7.24
C HIS A 181 2.09 -10.33 7.25
N VAL A 182 1.23 -9.30 7.15
CA VAL A 182 -0.22 -9.40 7.26
C VAL A 182 -0.88 -8.72 6.07
N ALA A 183 -1.95 -9.31 5.59
CA ALA A 183 -2.78 -8.76 4.53
C ALA A 183 -4.19 -8.48 5.04
N ARG A 184 -4.79 -7.41 4.54
CA ARG A 184 -6.21 -7.15 4.66
C ARG A 184 -6.98 -8.10 3.75
N VAL A 185 -7.98 -8.81 4.30
CA VAL A 185 -8.77 -9.80 3.55
C VAL A 185 -10.07 -9.19 3.05
N ARG A 186 -10.86 -8.62 3.96
CA ARG A 186 -12.14 -7.98 3.64
C ARG A 186 -12.53 -6.97 4.71
N ALA A 187 -13.43 -6.06 4.36
CA ALA A 187 -14.16 -5.26 5.31
C ALA A 187 -15.40 -6.02 5.83
N VAL A 188 -15.79 -5.74 7.05
CA VAL A 188 -17.00 -6.27 7.70
C VAL A 188 -17.70 -5.16 8.47
N GLY A 189 -19.02 -5.27 8.64
CA GLY A 189 -19.87 -4.28 9.32
C GLY A 189 -20.42 -3.23 8.35
N GLU A 190 -21.57 -2.71 8.72
CA GLU A 190 -22.26 -1.64 8.00
C GLU A 190 -22.16 -0.34 8.78
N GLY A 191 -21.85 0.76 8.07
CA GLY A 191 -21.71 2.07 8.67
C GLY A 191 -20.38 2.30 9.39
N ARG A 192 -20.15 3.55 9.80
CA ARG A 192 -18.85 4.03 10.30
C ARG A 192 -18.41 3.40 11.63
N GLU A 193 -19.36 3.08 12.50
CA GLU A 193 -19.07 2.57 13.86
C GLU A 193 -18.72 1.09 13.86
N ASP A 194 -19.35 0.31 12.97
CA ASP A 194 -19.14 -1.14 12.86
C ASP A 194 -18.12 -1.52 11.80
N TYR A 195 -17.71 -0.57 10.98
CA TYR A 195 -16.73 -0.82 9.93
C TYR A 195 -15.42 -1.30 10.50
N ASN A 196 -14.99 -2.47 10.04
CA ASN A 196 -13.86 -3.21 10.58
C ASN A 196 -13.23 -4.05 9.47
N TYR A 197 -11.97 -4.41 9.62
CA TYR A 197 -11.30 -5.30 8.68
C TYR A 197 -11.02 -6.66 9.30
N THR A 198 -11.04 -7.70 8.47
CA THR A 198 -10.38 -8.96 8.77
C THR A 198 -8.99 -8.96 8.16
N TYR A 199 -8.07 -9.59 8.87
CA TYR A 199 -6.69 -9.77 8.49
C TYR A 199 -6.30 -11.23 8.52
N ASP A 200 -5.36 -11.62 7.66
CA ASP A 200 -4.67 -12.92 7.72
C ASP A 200 -3.19 -12.74 7.41
N LEU A 201 -2.38 -13.77 7.60
CA LEU A 201 -0.98 -13.75 7.18
C LEU A 201 -0.89 -13.50 5.67
N PHE A 202 0.00 -12.61 5.28
CA PHE A 202 0.25 -12.31 3.87
C PHE A 202 0.64 -13.57 3.10
N ALA A 203 1.55 -14.38 3.64
CA ALA A 203 2.01 -15.63 3.03
C ALA A 203 0.89 -16.66 2.84
N ARG A 204 -0.13 -16.66 3.71
CA ARG A 204 -1.31 -17.52 3.56
C ARG A 204 -2.25 -16.99 2.49
N ARG A 205 -2.58 -15.70 2.52
CA ARG A 205 -3.52 -15.07 1.59
C ARG A 205 -2.98 -14.99 0.16
N TYR A 206 -1.68 -14.74 0.02
CA TYR A 206 -1.00 -14.52 -1.27
C TYR A 206 0.14 -15.51 -1.49
N ALA A 207 -0.08 -16.78 -1.15
CA ALA A 207 0.93 -17.85 -1.26
C ALA A 207 1.57 -17.95 -2.66
N ALA A 208 0.81 -17.71 -3.72
CA ALA A 208 1.34 -17.71 -5.09
C ALA A 208 2.33 -16.55 -5.32
N ALA A 209 2.06 -15.38 -4.75
CA ALA A 209 2.95 -14.22 -4.85
C ALA A 209 4.25 -14.47 -4.06
N VAL A 210 4.16 -15.06 -2.86
CA VAL A 210 5.34 -15.42 -2.05
C VAL A 210 6.25 -16.39 -2.82
N ARG A 211 5.69 -17.49 -3.35
CA ARG A 211 6.46 -18.45 -4.17
C ARG A 211 7.08 -17.83 -5.43
N ALA A 212 6.38 -16.88 -6.06
CA ALA A 212 6.92 -16.19 -7.24
C ALA A 212 8.04 -15.22 -6.86
N ALA A 213 7.99 -14.63 -5.67
CA ALA A 213 9.01 -13.73 -5.15
C ALA A 213 10.38 -14.40 -4.95
N GLU A 214 10.43 -15.70 -4.64
CA GLU A 214 11.67 -16.47 -4.47
C GLU A 214 12.60 -16.43 -5.71
N ARG A 215 12.03 -16.11 -6.89
CA ARG A 215 12.77 -16.03 -8.16
C ARG A 215 13.36 -14.65 -8.44
N VAL A 216 13.12 -13.69 -7.59
CA VAL A 216 13.53 -12.30 -7.78
C VAL A 216 14.42 -11.87 -6.63
N SER A 217 15.62 -11.39 -6.92
CA SER A 217 16.49 -10.86 -5.88
C SER A 217 15.92 -9.55 -5.30
N SER A 218 16.21 -9.28 -4.02
CA SER A 218 15.72 -8.05 -3.37
C SER A 218 16.23 -6.78 -4.08
N PRO A 219 17.50 -6.69 -4.56
CA PRO A 219 17.95 -5.55 -5.36
C PRO A 219 17.20 -5.40 -6.69
N ASP A 220 17.00 -6.49 -7.44
CA ASP A 220 16.27 -6.43 -8.73
C ASP A 220 14.82 -6.03 -8.52
N ALA A 221 14.19 -6.53 -7.45
CA ALA A 221 12.83 -6.14 -7.07
C ALA A 221 12.75 -4.64 -6.74
N ALA A 222 13.70 -4.12 -5.98
CA ALA A 222 13.76 -2.71 -5.64
C ALA A 222 13.98 -1.85 -6.88
N ALA A 223 14.89 -2.23 -7.78
CA ALA A 223 15.13 -1.53 -9.05
C ALA A 223 13.86 -1.51 -9.93
N ALA A 224 13.16 -2.63 -10.05
CA ALA A 224 11.92 -2.71 -10.83
C ALA A 224 10.81 -1.82 -10.27
N LEU A 225 10.64 -1.77 -8.94
CA LEU A 225 9.66 -0.88 -8.29
C LEU A 225 10.04 0.59 -8.47
N LEU A 226 11.33 0.94 -8.34
CA LEU A 226 11.81 2.31 -8.54
C LEU A 226 11.59 2.76 -9.97
N GLN A 227 11.93 1.92 -10.95
CA GLN A 227 11.69 2.21 -12.36
C GLN A 227 10.20 2.47 -12.62
N ARG A 228 9.33 1.61 -12.09
CA ARG A 228 7.87 1.80 -12.24
C ARG A 228 7.39 3.09 -11.57
N ALA A 229 7.91 3.43 -10.40
CA ALA A 229 7.58 4.68 -9.73
C ALA A 229 8.01 5.92 -10.53
N LEU A 230 9.19 5.87 -11.16
CA LEU A 230 9.69 6.93 -12.04
C LEU A 230 8.77 7.12 -13.27
N GLU A 231 8.33 6.03 -13.90
CA GLU A 231 7.40 6.06 -15.03
C GLU A 231 6.05 6.69 -14.63
N LEU A 232 5.53 6.33 -13.46
CA LEU A 232 4.25 6.86 -12.96
C LEU A 232 4.33 8.33 -12.54
N ALA A 233 5.44 8.74 -11.96
CA ALA A 233 5.65 10.10 -11.49
C ALA A 233 6.03 11.09 -12.61
N GLY A 234 6.63 10.60 -13.70
CA GLY A 234 7.29 11.42 -14.71
C GLY A 234 8.66 11.95 -14.27
N GLY A 235 9.07 11.65 -13.05
CA GLY A 235 10.33 12.00 -12.42
C GLY A 235 10.23 11.95 -10.89
N LEU A 236 11.30 11.51 -10.23
CA LEU A 236 11.41 11.44 -8.77
C LEU A 236 12.80 11.89 -8.33
N THR A 237 12.87 12.64 -7.25
CA THR A 237 14.14 12.80 -6.53
C THR A 237 14.43 11.56 -5.69
N ALA A 238 15.72 11.30 -5.37
CA ALA A 238 16.10 10.21 -4.48
C ALA A 238 15.32 10.26 -3.15
N ARG A 239 15.20 11.44 -2.55
CA ARG A 239 14.43 11.65 -1.31
C ARG A 239 12.94 11.27 -1.46
N GLN A 240 12.31 11.57 -2.61
CA GLN A 240 10.93 11.17 -2.85
C GLN A 240 10.79 9.66 -3.00
N ALA A 241 11.75 8.99 -3.64
CA ALA A 241 11.79 7.54 -3.76
C ALA A 241 11.97 6.86 -2.39
N GLU A 242 12.92 7.32 -1.58
CA GLU A 242 13.11 6.86 -0.20
C GLU A 242 11.82 6.97 0.61
N GLN A 243 11.19 8.14 0.58
CA GLN A 243 9.94 8.40 1.29
C GLN A 243 8.77 7.57 0.75
N LEU A 244 8.73 7.30 -0.56
CA LEU A 244 7.65 6.54 -1.17
C LEU A 244 7.62 5.10 -0.68
N PHE A 245 8.77 4.45 -0.66
CA PHE A 245 8.90 3.05 -0.29
C PHE A 245 9.29 2.82 1.18
N ASP A 246 9.59 3.89 1.93
CA ASP A 246 10.13 3.81 3.30
C ASP A 246 11.45 3.01 3.32
N TRP A 247 12.30 3.24 2.31
CA TRP A 247 13.62 2.63 2.20
C TRP A 247 14.69 3.50 2.84
N GLU A 248 15.72 2.86 3.37
CA GLU A 248 16.94 3.55 3.77
C GLU A 248 17.73 4.02 2.54
N GLY A 249 18.40 5.18 2.64
CA GLY A 249 19.00 5.88 1.50
C GLY A 249 20.00 5.07 0.67
N ASP A 250 20.63 4.05 1.23
CA ASP A 250 21.55 3.15 0.53
C ASP A 250 20.85 2.23 -0.49
N ARG A 251 19.55 1.98 -0.35
CA ARG A 251 18.77 1.19 -1.32
C ARG A 251 18.41 1.96 -2.59
N VAL A 252 18.32 3.27 -2.52
CA VAL A 252 17.97 4.12 -3.67
C VAL A 252 19.22 4.49 -4.49
N ALA A 253 20.38 4.46 -3.86
CA ALA A 253 21.67 4.82 -4.49
C ALA A 253 22.33 3.68 -5.27
N ARG A 254 21.82 2.46 -5.20
CA ARG A 254 22.29 1.28 -5.94
C ARG A 254 21.43 1.04 -7.17
#